data_98a5b50b3ce8f536303de0d7dd8ea572
#
_entry.id   98a5b50b3ce8f536303de0d7dd8ea572
#
_cell.length_a   1.000
_cell.length_b   1.000
_cell.length_c   1.000
_cell.angle_alpha   90.00
_cell.angle_beta   90.00
_cell.angle_gamma   90.00
#
_symmetry.space_group_name_H-M   'P 1'
#
loop_
_entity.id
_entity.type
_entity.pdbx_description
1 polymer ?
#
loop_
_entity_poly.entity_id
_entity_poly.type
_entity_poly.pdbx_seq_one_letter_code
_entity_poly.pdbx_strand_id
1 'polypeptide(L)'
;DERPGDWAQALMDLGATICRPKAPLCDRCPISQGCAAFAEGRPETYPRKAPKVARPRRHGVAYILTRGTEVALVRRPPKGLLGGMLALPTSDWRAAGWDDAEALAVAPAAADWRAVGEVEHVFTHFSLTLRLLRAEGNAEGLIWTPRAGLDALPSVFLKAARAGLSNLL
;
A
#
# COMPACT_ATOMS: atom_id res chain seq x y z
N ASP A 1 -28.39 28.17 10.70
CA ASP A 1 -28.04 26.98 11.46
C ASP A 1 -26.82 27.29 12.33
N GLU A 2 -26.99 27.26 13.64
CA GLU A 2 -25.93 27.68 14.58
C GLU A 2 -24.81 26.63 14.70
N ARG A 3 -25.05 25.38 14.22
CA ARG A 3 -24.13 24.26 14.38
C ARG A 3 -24.05 23.38 13.11
N PRO A 4 -23.50 23.88 12.00
CA PRO A 4 -23.51 23.18 10.72
C PRO A 4 -22.69 21.87 10.74
N GLY A 5 -21.70 21.76 11.63
CA GLY A 5 -20.90 20.54 11.78
C GLY A 5 -21.69 19.36 12.36
N ASP A 6 -22.68 19.61 13.18
CA ASP A 6 -23.49 18.54 13.80
C ASP A 6 -24.30 17.76 12.79
N TRP A 7 -24.74 18.41 11.71
CA TRP A 7 -25.45 17.73 10.64
C TRP A 7 -24.59 16.68 9.95
N ALA A 8 -23.36 17.04 9.61
CA ALA A 8 -22.44 16.10 9.00
C ALA A 8 -22.12 14.92 9.93
N GLN A 9 -21.91 15.20 11.23
CA GLN A 9 -21.69 14.15 12.23
C GLN A 9 -22.90 13.24 12.37
N ALA A 10 -24.10 13.81 12.48
CA ALA A 10 -25.33 13.04 12.60
C ALA A 10 -25.56 12.10 11.39
N LEU A 11 -25.25 12.54 10.17
CA LEU A 11 -25.32 11.69 8.97
C LEU A 11 -24.31 10.54 8.99
N MET A 12 -23.08 10.77 9.48
CA MET A 12 -22.09 9.72 9.64
C MET A 12 -22.53 8.71 10.69
N ASP A 13 -23.03 9.16 11.83
CA ASP A 13 -23.54 8.29 12.91
C ASP A 13 -24.74 7.47 12.45
N LEU A 14 -25.67 8.11 11.72
CA LEU A 14 -26.80 7.42 11.10
C LEU A 14 -26.33 6.30 10.14
N GLY A 15 -25.34 6.60 9.29
CA GLY A 15 -24.76 5.64 8.35
C GLY A 15 -24.01 4.50 9.03
N ALA A 16 -23.39 4.76 10.17
CA ALA A 16 -22.67 3.74 10.95
C ALA A 16 -23.59 2.81 11.73
N THR A 17 -24.70 3.34 12.27
CA THR A 17 -25.52 2.63 13.26
C THR A 17 -26.85 2.13 12.71
N ILE A 18 -27.54 2.90 11.89
CA ILE A 18 -28.92 2.66 11.42
C ILE A 18 -28.95 2.35 9.93
N CYS A 19 -28.45 3.28 9.07
CA CYS A 19 -28.51 3.17 7.62
C CYS A 19 -27.36 2.33 7.05
N ARG A 20 -27.27 1.09 7.49
CA ARG A 20 -26.20 0.15 7.11
C ARG A 20 -26.45 -0.41 5.70
N PRO A 21 -25.40 -0.73 4.90
CA PRO A 21 -25.56 -1.31 3.57
C PRO A 21 -26.20 -2.70 3.54
N LYS A 22 -26.19 -3.43 4.66
CA LYS A 22 -26.86 -4.72 4.85
C LYS A 22 -27.76 -4.63 6.07
N ALA A 23 -28.99 -5.09 5.93
CA ALA A 23 -30.00 -5.07 6.98
C ALA A 23 -30.13 -3.68 7.65
N PRO A 24 -30.49 -2.62 6.92
CA PRO A 24 -30.69 -1.31 7.49
C PRO A 24 -31.87 -1.31 8.46
N LEU A 25 -31.75 -0.57 9.57
CA LEU A 25 -32.77 -0.50 10.62
C LEU A 25 -33.76 0.64 10.30
N CYS A 26 -34.48 0.55 9.19
CA CYS A 26 -35.35 1.61 8.68
C CYS A 26 -36.47 2.00 9.64
N ASP A 27 -37.01 1.06 10.39
CA ASP A 27 -38.06 1.30 11.41
C ASP A 27 -37.58 2.18 12.57
N ARG A 28 -36.24 2.25 12.77
CA ARG A 28 -35.61 3.07 13.81
C ARG A 28 -35.00 4.36 13.25
N CYS A 29 -35.12 4.58 11.95
CA CYS A 29 -34.49 5.71 11.29
C CYS A 29 -35.32 7.00 11.49
N PRO A 30 -34.76 8.07 12.09
CA PRO A 30 -35.49 9.31 12.36
C PRO A 30 -35.89 10.07 11.11
N ILE A 31 -35.32 9.75 9.94
CA ILE A 31 -35.61 10.40 8.65
C ILE A 31 -36.27 9.45 7.65
N SER A 32 -36.83 8.32 8.09
CA SER A 32 -37.43 7.30 7.24
C SER A 32 -38.62 7.84 6.41
N GLN A 33 -39.41 8.76 6.95
CA GLN A 33 -40.57 9.35 6.26
C GLN A 33 -40.19 10.13 5.00
N GLY A 34 -39.01 10.75 4.96
CA GLY A 34 -38.47 11.46 3.78
C GLY A 34 -37.50 10.64 2.93
N CYS A 35 -37.35 9.36 3.22
CA CYS A 35 -36.36 8.52 2.57
C CYS A 35 -36.91 7.86 1.28
N ALA A 36 -36.37 8.24 0.13
CA ALA A 36 -36.74 7.65 -1.16
C ALA A 36 -36.48 6.13 -1.20
N ALA A 37 -35.33 5.66 -0.68
CA ALA A 37 -34.97 4.25 -0.64
C ALA A 37 -35.95 3.41 0.18
N PHE A 38 -36.47 3.97 1.29
CA PHE A 38 -37.49 3.33 2.12
C PHE A 38 -38.85 3.31 1.42
N ALA A 39 -39.23 4.43 0.79
CA ALA A 39 -40.47 4.51 0.01
C ALA A 39 -40.48 3.54 -1.20
N GLU A 40 -39.33 3.30 -1.83
CA GLU A 40 -39.18 2.30 -2.90
C GLU A 40 -39.23 0.85 -2.38
N GLY A 41 -39.20 0.62 -1.08
CA GLY A 41 -39.16 -0.72 -0.45
C GLY A 41 -37.85 -1.48 -0.68
N ARG A 42 -36.77 -0.82 -1.11
CA ARG A 42 -35.50 -1.43 -1.47
C ARG A 42 -34.30 -0.71 -0.85
N PRO A 43 -34.26 -0.44 0.46
CA PRO A 43 -33.21 0.34 1.09
C PRO A 43 -31.83 -0.30 0.96
N GLU A 44 -31.74 -1.64 0.87
CA GLU A 44 -30.49 -2.37 0.72
C GLU A 44 -29.81 -2.19 -0.65
N THR A 45 -30.55 -1.67 -1.64
CA THR A 45 -29.95 -1.37 -2.95
C THR A 45 -29.15 -0.07 -2.96
N TYR A 46 -29.15 0.66 -1.85
CA TYR A 46 -28.44 1.94 -1.69
C TYR A 46 -27.31 1.80 -0.66
N PRO A 47 -26.19 2.52 -0.85
CA PRO A 47 -25.88 3.32 -2.03
C PRO A 47 -25.63 2.45 -3.27
N ARG A 48 -26.07 2.91 -4.45
CA ARG A 48 -25.75 2.25 -5.73
C ARG A 48 -24.28 2.44 -6.03
N LYS A 49 -23.48 1.40 -5.77
CA LYS A 49 -22.04 1.43 -6.02
C LYS A 49 -21.77 1.20 -7.50
N ALA A 50 -21.00 2.09 -8.11
CA ALA A 50 -20.44 1.82 -9.43
C ALA A 50 -19.57 0.56 -9.38
N PRO A 51 -19.51 -0.24 -10.47
CA PRO A 51 -18.60 -1.36 -10.56
C PRO A 51 -17.17 -0.92 -10.22
N LYS A 52 -16.47 -1.70 -9.41
CA LYS A 52 -15.06 -1.40 -9.11
C LYS A 52 -14.25 -1.57 -10.39
N VAL A 53 -13.67 -0.50 -10.88
CA VAL A 53 -12.68 -0.58 -11.96
C VAL A 53 -11.48 -1.38 -11.45
N ALA A 54 -11.01 -2.34 -12.27
CA ALA A 54 -9.83 -3.11 -11.95
C ALA A 54 -8.64 -2.14 -11.77
N ARG A 55 -7.90 -2.30 -10.66
CA ARG A 55 -6.73 -1.47 -10.40
C ARG A 55 -5.62 -1.83 -11.37
N PRO A 56 -4.91 -0.87 -11.97
CA PRO A 56 -3.70 -1.15 -12.74
C PRO A 56 -2.71 -1.95 -11.90
N ARG A 57 -2.06 -2.93 -12.53
CA ARG A 57 -0.98 -3.67 -11.90
C ARG A 57 0.35 -3.03 -12.30
N ARG A 58 1.25 -2.93 -11.33
CA ARG A 58 2.63 -2.48 -11.56
C ARG A 58 3.59 -3.51 -10.99
N HIS A 59 4.72 -3.62 -11.64
CA HIS A 59 5.80 -4.53 -11.27
C HIS A 59 7.08 -3.73 -11.05
N GLY A 60 7.82 -4.11 -10.03
CA GLY A 60 9.12 -3.54 -9.73
C GLY A 60 10.03 -4.59 -9.11
N VAL A 61 11.27 -4.21 -8.92
CA VAL A 61 12.28 -4.99 -8.19
C VAL A 61 12.66 -4.22 -6.96
N ALA A 62 12.72 -4.87 -5.81
CA ALA A 62 13.28 -4.32 -4.58
C ALA A 62 14.60 -5.01 -4.28
N TYR A 63 15.62 -4.21 -3.98
CA TYR A 63 16.98 -4.68 -3.72
C TYR A 63 17.26 -4.65 -2.22
N ILE A 64 17.62 -5.80 -1.68
CA ILE A 64 17.96 -5.99 -0.26
C ILE A 64 19.46 -6.21 -0.20
N LEU A 65 20.22 -5.12 -0.22
CA LEU A 65 21.65 -5.16 -0.05
C LEU A 65 21.98 -5.16 1.45
N THR A 66 22.74 -6.15 1.89
CA THR A 66 23.10 -6.32 3.30
C THR A 66 24.60 -6.19 3.50
N ARG A 67 24.99 -5.66 4.66
CA ARG A 67 26.37 -5.60 5.16
C ARG A 67 26.34 -5.97 6.64
N GLY A 68 26.65 -7.22 6.95
CA GLY A 68 26.48 -7.74 8.31
C GLY A 68 25.05 -7.62 8.81
N THR A 69 24.82 -6.84 9.85
CA THR A 69 23.49 -6.62 10.44
C THR A 69 22.74 -5.41 9.84
N GLU A 70 23.34 -4.71 8.88
CA GLU A 70 22.77 -3.52 8.27
C GLU A 70 22.13 -3.83 6.92
N VAL A 71 21.15 -3.01 6.54
CA VAL A 71 20.45 -3.02 5.25
C VAL A 71 20.58 -1.65 4.61
N ALA A 72 20.88 -1.64 3.32
CA ALA A 72 21.00 -0.43 2.54
C ALA A 72 19.61 0.14 2.20
N LEU A 73 19.39 1.41 2.50
CA LEU A 73 18.20 2.17 2.20
C LEU A 73 18.53 3.38 1.33
N VAL A 74 17.52 3.93 0.70
CA VAL A 74 17.56 5.20 -0.02
C VAL A 74 16.49 6.14 0.50
N ARG A 75 16.71 7.45 0.39
CA ARG A 75 15.65 8.44 0.60
C ARG A 75 14.94 8.70 -0.72
N ARG A 76 13.65 8.50 -0.74
CA ARG A 76 12.84 8.78 -1.94
C ARG A 76 12.84 10.29 -2.26
N PRO A 77 12.66 10.66 -3.54
CA PRO A 77 12.48 12.05 -3.91
C PRO A 77 11.39 12.72 -3.07
N PRO A 78 11.50 14.02 -2.78
CA PRO A 78 10.57 14.71 -1.86
C PRO A 78 9.13 14.75 -2.37
N LYS A 79 8.93 14.61 -3.68
CA LYS A 79 7.60 14.60 -4.33
C LYS A 79 7.24 13.19 -4.81
N GLY A 80 5.93 12.94 -4.92
CA GLY A 80 5.39 11.66 -5.40
C GLY A 80 5.05 10.69 -4.29
N LEU A 81 4.75 9.46 -4.68
CA LEU A 81 4.30 8.41 -3.75
C LEU A 81 5.40 8.07 -2.75
N LEU A 82 5.07 8.12 -1.45
CA LEU A 82 6.00 7.92 -0.32
C LEU A 82 7.18 8.91 -0.35
N GLY A 83 6.95 10.14 -0.84
CA GLY A 83 7.98 11.17 -1.00
C GLY A 83 8.71 11.49 0.31
N GLY A 84 10.04 11.64 0.23
CA GLY A 84 10.93 11.95 1.36
C GLY A 84 11.13 10.81 2.37
N MET A 85 10.42 9.70 2.25
CA MET A 85 10.53 8.55 3.17
C MET A 85 11.75 7.68 2.83
N LEU A 86 12.25 6.95 3.83
CA LEU A 86 13.23 5.90 3.60
C LEU A 86 12.57 4.70 2.91
N ALA A 87 13.30 4.04 2.04
CA ALA A 87 12.85 2.92 1.24
C ALA A 87 14.01 1.94 0.98
N LEU A 88 13.68 0.70 0.65
CA LEU A 88 14.62 -0.15 -0.07
C LEU A 88 14.92 0.49 -1.43
N PRO A 89 16.14 0.36 -1.99
CA PRO A 89 16.37 0.65 -3.40
C PRO A 89 15.41 -0.17 -4.26
N THR A 90 14.79 0.47 -5.27
CA THR A 90 13.88 -0.21 -6.19
C THR A 90 14.14 0.22 -7.63
N SER A 91 13.81 -0.66 -8.56
CA SER A 91 13.60 -0.26 -9.96
C SER A 91 12.38 0.66 -10.10
N ASP A 92 12.15 1.19 -11.29
CA ASP A 92 10.90 1.83 -11.65
C ASP A 92 9.72 0.85 -11.55
N TRP A 93 8.53 1.37 -11.22
CA TRP A 93 7.30 0.58 -11.13
C TRP A 93 6.48 0.73 -12.41
N ARG A 94 6.53 -0.27 -13.27
CA ARG A 94 5.94 -0.25 -14.61
C ARG A 94 4.87 -1.33 -14.79
N ALA A 95 4.07 -1.22 -15.84
CA ALA A 95 3.03 -2.21 -16.14
C ALA A 95 3.64 -3.54 -16.63
N ALA A 96 4.73 -3.47 -17.39
CA ALA A 96 5.49 -4.65 -17.80
C ALA A 96 6.33 -5.20 -16.63
N GLY A 97 6.53 -6.50 -16.59
CA GLY A 97 7.47 -7.13 -15.67
C GLY A 97 8.92 -6.73 -15.93
N TRP A 98 9.81 -7.17 -15.07
CA TRP A 98 11.27 -7.02 -15.17
C TRP A 98 11.90 -8.38 -15.46
N ASP A 99 12.68 -8.51 -16.51
CA ASP A 99 13.52 -9.67 -16.69
C ASP A 99 14.80 -9.58 -15.82
N ASP A 100 15.60 -10.66 -15.81
CA ASP A 100 16.78 -10.72 -14.94
C ASP A 100 17.86 -9.74 -15.37
N ALA A 101 18.10 -9.59 -16.66
CA ALA A 101 19.13 -8.70 -17.19
C ALA A 101 18.80 -7.23 -16.91
N GLU A 102 17.56 -6.84 -17.18
CA GLU A 102 17.06 -5.49 -16.87
C GLU A 102 17.14 -5.18 -15.36
N ALA A 103 16.72 -6.15 -14.53
CA ALA A 103 16.77 -6.00 -13.07
C ALA A 103 18.19 -5.83 -12.56
N LEU A 104 19.15 -6.60 -13.08
CA LEU A 104 20.55 -6.49 -12.70
C LEU A 104 21.20 -5.20 -13.21
N ALA A 105 20.81 -4.72 -14.38
CA ALA A 105 21.36 -3.49 -14.96
C ALA A 105 21.04 -2.21 -14.13
N VAL A 106 19.94 -2.22 -13.38
CA VAL A 106 19.52 -1.09 -12.52
C VAL A 106 19.73 -1.35 -11.03
N ALA A 107 20.46 -2.41 -10.69
CA ALA A 107 20.76 -2.75 -9.31
C ALA A 107 21.65 -1.65 -8.67
N PRO A 108 21.51 -1.37 -7.36
CA PRO A 108 22.22 -0.28 -6.68
C PRO A 108 23.72 -0.55 -6.51
N ALA A 109 24.17 -1.77 -6.74
CA ALA A 109 25.57 -2.17 -6.66
C ALA A 109 25.85 -3.39 -7.54
N ALA A 110 27.07 -3.54 -7.99
CA ALA A 110 27.58 -4.80 -8.55
C ALA A 110 27.75 -5.80 -7.40
N ALA A 111 26.93 -6.83 -7.35
CA ALA A 111 26.91 -7.86 -6.31
C ALA A 111 26.28 -9.15 -6.85
N ASP A 112 26.45 -10.27 -6.11
CA ASP A 112 25.81 -11.56 -6.45
C ASP A 112 24.33 -11.55 -6.01
N TRP A 113 23.50 -10.95 -6.84
CA TRP A 113 22.06 -10.81 -6.59
C TRP A 113 21.34 -12.13 -6.78
N ARG A 114 20.57 -12.53 -5.78
CA ARG A 114 19.74 -13.74 -5.79
C ARG A 114 18.29 -13.41 -5.55
N ALA A 115 17.39 -14.02 -6.31
CA ALA A 115 15.96 -13.91 -6.09
C ALA A 115 15.58 -14.63 -4.78
N VAL A 116 14.88 -13.93 -3.89
CA VAL A 116 14.48 -14.45 -2.57
C VAL A 116 12.95 -14.41 -2.36
N GLY A 117 12.19 -14.11 -3.40
CA GLY A 117 10.73 -14.13 -3.39
C GLY A 117 10.11 -12.89 -4.01
N GLU A 118 8.84 -12.70 -3.73
CA GLU A 118 8.11 -11.50 -4.13
C GLU A 118 7.10 -11.10 -3.07
N VAL A 119 6.66 -9.85 -3.10
CA VAL A 119 5.60 -9.33 -2.25
C VAL A 119 4.61 -8.51 -3.06
N GLU A 120 3.33 -8.65 -2.74
CA GLU A 120 2.29 -7.78 -3.27
C GLU A 120 1.89 -6.73 -2.25
N HIS A 121 1.62 -5.52 -2.74
CA HIS A 121 1.08 -4.42 -1.95
C HIS A 121 0.02 -3.67 -2.74
N VAL A 122 -1.09 -3.34 -2.08
CA VAL A 122 -2.22 -2.64 -2.72
C VAL A 122 -2.24 -1.20 -2.26
N PHE A 123 -2.01 -0.30 -3.19
CA PHE A 123 -2.24 1.14 -3.01
C PHE A 123 -3.66 1.53 -3.40
N THR A 124 -4.07 2.75 -3.11
CA THR A 124 -5.42 3.25 -3.44
C THR A 124 -5.71 3.13 -4.95
N HIS A 125 -4.74 3.44 -5.81
CA HIS A 125 -4.94 3.57 -7.26
C HIS A 125 -4.34 2.43 -8.09
N PHE A 126 -3.49 1.57 -7.52
CA PHE A 126 -2.87 0.43 -8.21
C PHE A 126 -2.44 -0.66 -7.24
N SER A 127 -2.19 -1.85 -7.75
CA SER A 127 -1.48 -2.92 -7.04
C SER A 127 -0.03 -2.99 -7.51
N LEU A 128 0.89 -3.30 -6.60
CA LEU A 128 2.31 -3.43 -6.85
C LEU A 128 2.79 -4.81 -6.48
N THR A 129 3.45 -5.48 -7.41
CA THR A 129 4.24 -6.69 -7.16
C THR A 129 5.72 -6.31 -7.18
N LEU A 130 6.42 -6.53 -6.08
CA LEU A 130 7.86 -6.34 -5.97
C LEU A 130 8.55 -7.70 -5.93
N ARG A 131 9.33 -7.99 -6.96
CA ARG A 131 10.30 -9.09 -6.94
C ARG A 131 11.44 -8.69 -6.01
N LEU A 132 11.90 -9.60 -5.16
CA LEU A 132 12.93 -9.35 -4.17
C LEU A 132 14.25 -9.95 -4.62
N LEU A 133 15.26 -9.12 -4.78
CA LEU A 133 16.64 -9.51 -5.01
C LEU A 133 17.46 -9.18 -3.78
N ARG A 134 18.26 -10.13 -3.30
CA ARG A 134 19.16 -9.95 -2.16
C ARG A 134 20.59 -10.24 -2.55
N ALA A 135 21.50 -9.42 -2.03
CA ALA A 135 22.93 -9.63 -2.10
C ALA A 135 23.60 -9.16 -0.80
N GLU A 136 24.82 -9.62 -0.57
CA GLU A 136 25.73 -9.08 0.41
C GLU A 136 26.79 -8.24 -0.31
N GLY A 137 27.09 -7.06 0.22
CA GLY A 137 28.04 -6.15 -0.41
C GLY A 137 28.03 -4.77 0.19
N ASN A 138 28.72 -3.85 -0.46
CA ASN A 138 28.80 -2.45 -0.09
C ASN A 138 28.52 -1.57 -1.30
N ALA A 139 27.91 -0.41 -1.08
CA ALA A 139 27.73 0.62 -2.09
C ALA A 139 27.79 1.99 -1.43
N GLU A 140 28.32 2.95 -2.16
CA GLU A 140 28.32 4.36 -1.78
C GLU A 140 26.97 5.01 -2.05
N GLY A 141 26.67 6.10 -1.36
CA GLY A 141 25.44 6.86 -1.55
C GLY A 141 24.18 6.22 -0.96
N LEU A 142 24.28 5.07 -0.32
CA LEU A 142 23.17 4.42 0.37
C LEU A 142 23.20 4.71 1.88
N ILE A 143 22.02 4.65 2.51
CA ILE A 143 21.86 4.85 3.95
C ILE A 143 21.85 3.50 4.62
N TRP A 144 22.92 3.17 5.32
CA TRP A 144 23.03 1.92 6.04
C TRP A 144 22.29 1.98 7.36
N THR A 145 21.35 1.07 7.55
CA THR A 145 20.45 1.06 8.71
C THR A 145 20.46 -0.32 9.36
N PRO A 146 20.66 -0.41 10.68
CA PRO A 146 20.52 -1.67 11.40
C PRO A 146 19.14 -2.30 11.17
N ARG A 147 19.07 -3.64 11.10
CA ARG A 147 17.80 -4.36 10.90
C ARG A 147 16.71 -3.96 11.90
N ALA A 148 17.09 -3.66 13.14
CA ALA A 148 16.17 -3.18 14.17
C ALA A 148 15.52 -1.81 13.83
N GLY A 149 16.14 -1.01 12.95
CA GLY A 149 15.61 0.28 12.50
C GLY A 149 14.63 0.21 11.33
N LEU A 150 14.40 -0.97 10.76
CA LEU A 150 13.55 -1.13 9.57
C LEU A 150 12.06 -0.95 9.85
N ASP A 151 11.62 -0.99 11.10
CA ASP A 151 10.21 -0.78 11.48
C ASP A 151 9.69 0.62 11.15
N ALA A 152 10.58 1.59 10.94
CA ALA A 152 10.23 2.94 10.48
C ALA A 152 9.92 3.02 8.96
N LEU A 153 10.13 1.94 8.21
CA LEU A 153 9.84 1.92 6.77
C LEU A 153 8.33 1.93 6.48
N PRO A 154 7.90 2.54 5.37
CA PRO A 154 6.55 2.34 4.84
C PRO A 154 6.23 0.85 4.71
N SER A 155 4.96 0.48 4.94
CA SER A 155 4.51 -0.91 5.04
C SER A 155 4.90 -1.79 3.83
N VAL A 156 4.94 -1.24 2.62
CA VAL A 156 5.37 -1.94 1.41
C VAL A 156 6.84 -2.38 1.51
N PHE A 157 7.72 -1.48 1.94
CA PHE A 157 9.17 -1.77 2.06
C PHE A 157 9.49 -2.59 3.31
N LEU A 158 8.76 -2.36 4.40
CA LEU A 158 8.88 -3.20 5.59
C LEU A 158 8.49 -4.65 5.29
N LYS A 159 7.38 -4.86 4.56
CA LYS A 159 6.96 -6.19 4.09
C LYS A 159 8.02 -6.83 3.21
N ALA A 160 8.58 -6.08 2.26
CA ALA A 160 9.63 -6.56 1.36
C ALA A 160 10.91 -6.92 2.12
N ALA A 161 11.37 -6.06 3.04
CA ALA A 161 12.55 -6.31 3.86
C ALA A 161 12.38 -7.55 4.73
N ARG A 162 11.25 -7.68 5.43
CA ARG A 162 10.96 -8.85 6.26
C ARG A 162 10.95 -10.14 5.44
N ALA A 163 10.25 -10.15 4.30
CA ALA A 163 10.19 -11.33 3.43
C ALA A 163 11.57 -11.73 2.89
N GLY A 164 12.37 -10.76 2.43
CA GLY A 164 13.69 -11.05 1.85
C GLY A 164 14.79 -11.34 2.88
N LEU A 165 14.59 -11.00 4.16
CA LEU A 165 15.53 -11.28 5.24
C LEU A 165 15.17 -12.54 6.05
N SER A 166 13.95 -13.07 5.91
CA SER A 166 13.44 -14.22 6.71
C SER A 166 14.26 -15.52 6.56
N ASN A 167 15.04 -15.65 5.49
CA ASN A 167 15.87 -16.85 5.24
C ASN A 167 17.28 -16.78 5.90
N LEU A 168 17.43 -15.98 6.96
CA LEU A 168 18.66 -15.84 7.75
C LEU A 168 18.49 -16.30 9.22
N LEU A 169 17.42 -17.07 9.47
CA LEU A 169 17.20 -17.77 10.74
C LEU A 169 17.48 -19.25 10.59
#